data_210bec99e3ffa25310bf30063ec0f2d7
#
_entry.id   210bec99e3ffa25310bf30063ec0f2d7
#
_cell.length_a   1.000
_cell.length_b   1.000
_cell.length_c   1.000
_cell.angle_alpha   90.00
_cell.angle_beta   90.00
_cell.angle_gamma   90.00
#
_symmetry.space_group_name_H-M   'P 1'
#
loop_
_entity.id
_entity.type
_entity.pdbx_description
1 polymer ?
#
loop_
_entity_poly.entity_id
_entity_poly.type
_entity_poly.pdbx_seq_one_letter_code
_entity_poly.pdbx_strand_id
1 'polypeptide(L)'
;LGVNLKKWGATRDGKNISPQAIRTLVASIPQYLGFLYVNTESTPNTICLTEAGMALWHRHKDELVKVPNLVEGKDLLITESEAVLKQMEKLQITNPVINKDCENIYVFPFRFMLRVLLKVGYLDQEEIAYFLFKVRNEDEVDVIVQEIENFRKLPTENREALINAFKSTHIGNITLVKASSAGYFISLCQITGIMDKLKVVPNNRNGAIAALKINDTYMEYVVEMLCSKYQNTEIYDFKDNLQLWIDYIGDPSRDYPPIDISVINKANSSFLVQVFKDGICKYDDLIDENGVLQFPMFVNEQYDIKIIDISTGEELEVLNICPTFEQREYEIEGKLSNLEGANETLEEVAKEIKEHCEATNFSGKTLNYLNTLSKVTGIDKTSDKSLRGAYFEYYVYKMLSILKDDKVVDEVIWNGKLGKYGLPTQAPGGKTGTPDIVFAVDDLHIVIELTTIKAKSLQFSAEGSSVPDHIRLYQQETGNNVVGVFCAPTIHERNTAAMKSTIAPYGIELHCITDKELVELLLTRDRNKILQLSEKGDGIY
;
A
#
# COMPACT_ATOMS: atom_id res chain seq x y z
N LEU A 1 2.72 -34.09 -3.24
CA LEU A 1 3.33 -33.59 -4.50
C LEU A 1 4.62 -34.37 -4.80
N GLY A 2 5.61 -34.45 -3.89
CA GLY A 2 6.89 -35.13 -4.11
C GLY A 2 6.78 -36.61 -4.54
N VAL A 3 5.84 -37.35 -4.00
CA VAL A 3 5.55 -38.75 -4.39
C VAL A 3 5.01 -38.82 -5.81
N ASN A 4 4.12 -37.89 -6.18
CA ASN A 4 3.56 -37.84 -7.53
C ASN A 4 4.62 -37.42 -8.56
N LEU A 5 5.48 -36.45 -8.25
CA LEU A 5 6.57 -36.02 -9.11
C LEU A 5 7.57 -37.18 -9.38
N LYS A 6 7.85 -38.00 -8.37
CA LYS A 6 8.65 -39.23 -8.54
C LYS A 6 7.94 -40.23 -9.46
N LYS A 7 6.63 -40.42 -9.24
CA LYS A 7 5.79 -41.31 -10.03
C LYS A 7 5.69 -40.87 -11.50
N TRP A 8 5.81 -39.58 -11.76
CA TRP A 8 5.82 -39.00 -13.12
C TRP A 8 7.21 -38.91 -13.77
N GLY A 9 8.24 -39.51 -13.15
CA GLY A 9 9.59 -39.50 -13.72
C GLY A 9 10.32 -38.16 -13.65
N ALA A 10 9.82 -37.19 -12.87
CA ALA A 10 10.44 -35.88 -12.72
C ALA A 10 11.77 -35.88 -11.95
N THR A 11 12.27 -37.03 -11.56
CA THR A 11 13.52 -37.18 -10.80
C THR A 11 14.54 -37.96 -11.61
N ARG A 12 15.72 -37.38 -11.84
CA ARG A 12 16.79 -37.95 -12.67
C ARG A 12 17.23 -39.36 -12.29
N ASP A 13 17.16 -39.72 -10.99
CA ASP A 13 17.71 -41.00 -10.49
C ASP A 13 16.69 -41.79 -9.64
N GLY A 14 15.39 -41.53 -9.82
CA GLY A 14 14.34 -42.15 -9.01
C GLY A 14 14.39 -41.77 -7.52
N LYS A 15 15.20 -40.76 -7.15
CA LYS A 15 15.29 -40.24 -5.78
C LYS A 15 14.11 -39.33 -5.45
N ASN A 16 13.76 -39.21 -4.19
CA ASN A 16 12.75 -38.26 -3.76
C ASN A 16 13.23 -36.82 -4.01
N ILE A 17 12.37 -35.98 -4.60
CA ILE A 17 12.65 -34.56 -4.70
C ILE A 17 12.64 -33.96 -3.29
N SER A 18 13.66 -33.20 -2.95
CA SER A 18 13.73 -32.55 -1.64
C SER A 18 12.59 -31.53 -1.49
N PRO A 19 12.06 -31.31 -0.27
CA PRO A 19 11.07 -30.25 -0.04
C PRO A 19 11.54 -28.88 -0.52
N GLN A 20 12.84 -28.60 -0.43
CA GLN A 20 13.45 -27.36 -0.92
C GLN A 20 13.34 -27.23 -2.44
N ALA A 21 13.64 -28.30 -3.19
CA ALA A 21 13.52 -28.27 -4.65
C ALA A 21 12.06 -28.10 -5.10
N ILE A 22 11.11 -28.73 -4.40
CA ILE A 22 9.67 -28.55 -4.66
C ILE A 22 9.27 -27.09 -4.42
N ARG A 23 9.70 -26.51 -3.31
CA ARG A 23 9.39 -25.11 -2.99
C ARG A 23 9.93 -24.16 -4.06
N THR A 24 11.17 -24.34 -4.47
CA THR A 24 11.83 -23.44 -5.41
C THR A 24 11.32 -23.60 -6.84
N LEU A 25 11.27 -24.84 -7.34
CA LEU A 25 11.00 -25.08 -8.77
C LEU A 25 9.50 -25.16 -9.09
N VAL A 26 8.68 -25.64 -8.16
CA VAL A 26 7.27 -25.91 -8.42
C VAL A 26 6.38 -24.76 -7.91
N ALA A 27 6.75 -24.10 -6.82
CA ALA A 27 5.96 -23.02 -6.28
C ALA A 27 6.52 -21.62 -6.62
N SER A 28 7.82 -21.36 -6.36
CA SER A 28 8.37 -20.01 -6.47
C SER A 28 8.47 -19.52 -7.92
N ILE A 29 9.08 -20.29 -8.82
CA ILE A 29 9.29 -19.84 -10.21
C ILE A 29 7.96 -19.59 -10.94
N PRO A 30 6.98 -20.52 -10.94
CA PRO A 30 5.68 -20.25 -11.55
C PRO A 30 4.92 -19.08 -10.93
N GLN A 31 5.11 -18.83 -9.63
CA GLN A 31 4.51 -17.70 -8.94
C GLN A 31 5.16 -16.37 -9.35
N TYR A 32 6.50 -16.32 -9.44
CA TYR A 32 7.22 -15.13 -9.92
C TYR A 32 6.89 -14.80 -11.38
N LEU A 33 6.73 -15.83 -12.22
CA LEU A 33 6.30 -15.68 -13.60
C LEU A 33 4.78 -15.46 -13.75
N GLY A 34 4.03 -15.37 -12.66
CA GLY A 34 2.61 -15.06 -12.70
C GLY A 34 1.71 -16.16 -13.29
N PHE A 35 2.16 -17.41 -13.35
CA PHE A 35 1.30 -18.52 -13.78
C PHE A 35 0.39 -19.06 -12.66
N LEU A 36 0.78 -18.83 -11.42
CA LEU A 36 -0.01 -19.20 -10.25
C LEU A 36 0.25 -18.22 -9.10
N TYR A 37 -0.64 -18.25 -8.10
CA TYR A 37 -0.46 -17.55 -6.84
C TYR A 37 -0.95 -18.40 -5.67
N VAL A 38 -0.52 -18.04 -4.46
CA VAL A 38 -0.99 -18.65 -3.21
C VAL A 38 -2.07 -17.77 -2.61
N ASN A 39 -3.28 -18.28 -2.55
CA ASN A 39 -4.36 -17.63 -1.82
C ASN A 39 -4.20 -17.93 -0.32
N THR A 40 -3.84 -16.90 0.45
CA THR A 40 -3.62 -16.97 1.91
C THR A 40 -4.89 -16.73 2.71
N GLU A 41 -5.98 -16.26 2.10
CA GLU A 41 -7.28 -16.07 2.75
C GLU A 41 -8.00 -17.40 2.98
N SER A 42 -7.64 -18.43 2.23
CA SER A 42 -8.19 -19.78 2.41
C SER A 42 -7.46 -20.56 3.49
N THR A 43 -8.21 -21.35 4.26
CA THR A 43 -7.64 -22.26 5.28
C THR A 43 -7.98 -23.71 4.93
N PRO A 44 -7.00 -24.55 4.55
CA PRO A 44 -5.58 -24.24 4.33
C PRO A 44 -5.32 -23.38 3.08
N ASN A 45 -4.17 -22.72 3.01
CA ASN A 45 -3.76 -21.96 1.84
C ASN A 45 -3.89 -22.80 0.56
N THR A 46 -4.46 -22.21 -0.48
CA THR A 46 -4.65 -22.87 -1.78
C THR A 46 -3.76 -22.27 -2.86
N ILE A 47 -3.34 -23.11 -3.81
CA ILE A 47 -2.64 -22.65 -5.01
C ILE A 47 -3.69 -22.46 -6.10
N CYS A 48 -3.74 -21.24 -6.63
CA CYS A 48 -4.65 -20.85 -7.70
C CYS A 48 -3.86 -20.59 -8.99
N LEU A 49 -4.43 -20.93 -10.13
CA LEU A 49 -3.89 -20.54 -11.43
C LEU A 49 -4.37 -19.13 -11.77
N THR A 50 -3.49 -18.35 -12.37
CA THR A 50 -3.84 -17.08 -13.03
C THR A 50 -4.44 -17.37 -14.42
N GLU A 51 -4.87 -16.33 -15.14
CA GLU A 51 -5.33 -16.50 -16.53
C GLU A 51 -4.21 -17.03 -17.44
N ALA A 52 -2.97 -16.54 -17.27
CA ALA A 52 -1.81 -17.08 -17.97
C ALA A 52 -1.57 -18.57 -17.64
N GLY A 53 -1.69 -18.94 -16.36
CA GLY A 53 -1.60 -20.33 -15.92
C GLY A 53 -2.73 -21.20 -16.44
N MET A 54 -3.95 -20.70 -16.48
CA MET A 54 -5.10 -21.40 -17.05
C MET A 54 -4.95 -21.59 -18.56
N ALA A 55 -4.44 -20.58 -19.28
CA ALA A 55 -4.16 -20.69 -20.72
C ALA A 55 -3.15 -21.80 -21.01
N LEU A 56 -2.07 -21.92 -20.23
CA LEU A 56 -1.13 -23.04 -20.32
C LEU A 56 -1.79 -24.39 -20.03
N TRP A 57 -2.57 -24.46 -18.94
CA TRP A 57 -3.27 -25.67 -18.56
C TRP A 57 -4.23 -26.15 -19.65
N HIS A 58 -5.05 -25.23 -20.20
CA HIS A 58 -6.01 -25.59 -21.25
C HIS A 58 -5.36 -26.08 -22.54
N ARG A 59 -4.19 -25.54 -22.92
CA ARG A 59 -3.44 -26.00 -24.10
C ARG A 59 -2.91 -27.41 -23.93
N HIS A 60 -2.47 -27.80 -22.73
CA HIS A 60 -1.69 -29.03 -22.54
C HIS A 60 -2.35 -30.08 -21.66
N LYS A 61 -3.51 -29.80 -21.03
CA LYS A 61 -4.17 -30.73 -20.09
C LYS A 61 -4.36 -32.13 -20.68
N ASP A 62 -4.76 -32.23 -21.96
CA ASP A 62 -5.06 -33.49 -22.61
C ASP A 62 -3.78 -34.25 -23.03
N GLU A 63 -2.72 -33.53 -23.30
CA GLU A 63 -1.39 -34.09 -23.63
C GLU A 63 -0.67 -34.54 -22.37
N LEU A 64 -0.70 -33.72 -21.30
CA LEU A 64 -0.08 -34.03 -20.01
C LEU A 64 -0.67 -35.29 -19.36
N VAL A 65 -1.96 -35.55 -19.56
CA VAL A 65 -2.61 -36.76 -19.06
C VAL A 65 -2.10 -38.01 -19.80
N LYS A 66 -1.67 -37.88 -21.06
CA LYS A 66 -1.16 -38.97 -21.91
C LYS A 66 0.33 -39.22 -21.75
N VAL A 67 1.07 -38.25 -21.20
CA VAL A 67 2.53 -38.37 -21.04
C VAL A 67 2.85 -39.26 -19.83
N PRO A 68 3.47 -40.43 -20.00
CA PRO A 68 3.75 -41.35 -18.91
C PRO A 68 4.85 -40.85 -17.97
N ASN A 69 5.70 -39.94 -18.44
CA ASN A 69 6.70 -39.27 -17.61
C ASN A 69 7.10 -37.90 -18.18
N LEU A 70 7.63 -37.01 -17.34
CA LEU A 70 8.04 -35.65 -17.72
C LEU A 70 9.26 -35.58 -18.66
N VAL A 71 9.99 -36.67 -18.84
CA VAL A 71 11.12 -36.74 -19.77
C VAL A 71 10.62 -36.75 -21.22
N GLU A 72 9.51 -37.41 -21.46
CA GLU A 72 8.83 -37.42 -22.77
C GLU A 72 8.06 -36.12 -23.03
N GLY A 73 7.65 -35.43 -21.97
CA GLY A 73 7.05 -34.10 -22.06
C GLY A 73 8.05 -32.96 -22.26
N LYS A 74 9.32 -33.25 -22.47
CA LYS A 74 10.37 -32.25 -22.67
C LYS A 74 10.12 -31.35 -23.87
N ASP A 75 9.53 -31.91 -24.92
CA ASP A 75 9.19 -31.18 -26.13
C ASP A 75 7.99 -30.23 -25.93
N LEU A 76 7.13 -30.50 -24.97
CA LEU A 76 6.04 -29.59 -24.58
C LEU A 76 6.55 -28.30 -23.99
N LEU A 77 7.67 -28.33 -23.24
CA LEU A 77 8.31 -27.13 -22.67
C LEU A 77 8.90 -26.20 -23.74
N ILE A 78 9.27 -26.75 -24.90
CA ILE A 78 9.80 -25.99 -26.04
C ILE A 78 8.66 -25.21 -26.72
N THR A 79 7.46 -25.75 -26.75
CA THR A 79 6.27 -25.08 -27.33
C THR A 79 5.74 -23.97 -26.46
N GLU A 80 6.20 -23.86 -25.22
CA GLU A 80 5.79 -22.81 -24.26
C GLU A 80 6.79 -21.64 -24.15
N SER A 81 7.78 -21.59 -25.01
CA SER A 81 8.78 -20.52 -25.03
C SER A 81 8.14 -19.14 -25.16
N GLU A 82 7.10 -18.98 -25.96
CA GLU A 82 6.36 -17.73 -26.14
C GLU A 82 5.66 -17.25 -24.84
N ALA A 83 4.99 -18.17 -24.14
CA ALA A 83 4.35 -17.83 -22.86
C ALA A 83 5.38 -17.43 -21.78
N VAL A 84 6.51 -18.15 -21.72
CA VAL A 84 7.60 -17.81 -20.80
C VAL A 84 8.25 -16.49 -21.19
N LEU A 85 8.47 -16.23 -22.49
CA LEU A 85 9.01 -14.96 -22.98
C LEU A 85 8.13 -13.79 -22.55
N LYS A 86 6.81 -13.89 -22.78
CA LYS A 86 5.84 -12.87 -22.38
C LYS A 86 5.92 -12.56 -20.89
N GLN A 87 6.00 -13.57 -20.03
CA GLN A 87 6.09 -13.37 -18.59
C GLN A 87 7.45 -12.82 -18.15
N MET A 88 8.54 -13.23 -18.79
CA MET A 88 9.88 -12.69 -18.55
C MET A 88 9.97 -11.21 -18.95
N GLU A 89 9.31 -10.79 -20.04
CA GLU A 89 9.23 -9.39 -20.44
C GLU A 89 8.51 -8.51 -19.41
N LYS A 90 7.52 -9.07 -18.72
CA LYS A 90 6.69 -8.36 -17.72
C LYS A 90 7.29 -8.35 -16.33
N LEU A 91 8.09 -9.35 -15.98
CA LEU A 91 8.60 -9.54 -14.64
C LEU A 91 9.44 -8.34 -14.20
N GLN A 92 9.04 -7.70 -13.08
CA GLN A 92 9.85 -6.75 -12.34
C GLN A 92 10.24 -7.34 -10.98
N ILE A 93 11.37 -6.92 -10.44
CA ILE A 93 11.88 -7.46 -9.16
C ILE A 93 11.03 -6.98 -7.99
N THR A 94 10.72 -5.68 -7.92
CA THR A 94 9.83 -5.14 -6.88
C THR A 94 8.40 -5.60 -7.13
N ASN A 95 7.92 -6.55 -6.32
CA ASN A 95 6.55 -7.08 -6.38
C ASN A 95 6.17 -7.75 -5.05
N PRO A 96 4.85 -7.93 -4.75
CA PRO A 96 4.36 -8.44 -3.46
C PRO A 96 4.75 -9.90 -3.15
N VAL A 97 5.20 -10.65 -4.14
CA VAL A 97 5.54 -12.07 -4.00
C VAL A 97 7.01 -12.27 -3.61
N ILE A 98 7.84 -11.24 -3.83
CA ILE A 98 9.27 -11.33 -3.65
C ILE A 98 9.68 -11.18 -2.17
N ASN A 99 10.88 -11.65 -1.86
CA ASN A 99 11.43 -11.52 -0.52
C ASN A 99 11.73 -10.04 -0.18
N LYS A 100 11.49 -9.65 1.07
CA LYS A 100 11.78 -8.31 1.62
C LYS A 100 13.20 -7.79 1.35
N ASP A 101 14.17 -8.68 1.18
CA ASP A 101 15.54 -8.31 0.82
C ASP A 101 15.67 -7.65 -0.58
N CYS A 102 14.61 -7.68 -1.39
CA CYS A 102 14.56 -7.15 -2.76
C CYS A 102 13.60 -5.97 -2.93
N GLU A 103 13.07 -5.39 -1.85
CA GLU A 103 12.07 -4.31 -1.88
C GLU A 103 12.53 -3.03 -2.60
N ASN A 104 13.84 -2.77 -2.64
CA ASN A 104 14.40 -1.55 -3.24
C ASN A 104 15.10 -1.82 -4.58
N ILE A 105 14.61 -2.78 -5.37
CA ILE A 105 15.16 -3.13 -6.67
C ILE A 105 14.14 -2.84 -7.75
N TYR A 106 14.28 -1.69 -8.42
CA TYR A 106 13.35 -1.18 -9.42
C TYR A 106 13.85 -1.52 -10.84
N VAL A 107 13.76 -2.80 -11.21
CA VAL A 107 14.32 -3.35 -12.45
C VAL A 107 13.39 -4.38 -13.06
N PHE A 108 13.27 -4.35 -14.40
CA PHE A 108 12.80 -5.47 -15.21
C PHE A 108 14.00 -6.35 -15.61
N PRO A 109 14.34 -7.40 -14.85
CA PRO A 109 15.64 -8.05 -14.93
C PRO A 109 15.95 -8.63 -16.31
N PHE A 110 14.94 -9.13 -17.02
CA PHE A 110 15.12 -9.66 -18.36
C PHE A 110 15.38 -8.56 -19.39
N ARG A 111 14.57 -7.49 -19.37
CA ARG A 111 14.75 -6.34 -20.28
C ARG A 111 16.08 -5.63 -20.04
N PHE A 112 16.46 -5.45 -18.77
CA PHE A 112 17.75 -4.89 -18.39
C PHE A 112 18.91 -5.69 -18.97
N MET A 113 18.88 -7.02 -18.76
CA MET A 113 19.91 -7.91 -19.30
C MET A 113 19.99 -7.83 -20.83
N LEU A 114 18.86 -7.77 -21.53
CA LEU A 114 18.83 -7.65 -23.00
C LEU A 114 19.47 -6.33 -23.46
N ARG A 115 19.23 -5.20 -22.77
CA ARG A 115 19.88 -3.91 -23.07
C ARG A 115 21.40 -3.99 -22.89
N VAL A 116 21.86 -4.66 -21.86
CA VAL A 116 23.29 -4.90 -21.64
C VAL A 116 23.86 -5.80 -22.75
N LEU A 117 23.18 -6.91 -23.08
CA LEU A 117 23.59 -7.86 -24.13
C LEU A 117 23.73 -7.23 -25.51
N LEU A 118 22.81 -6.31 -25.88
CA LEU A 118 22.92 -5.56 -27.13
C LEU A 118 24.23 -4.78 -27.26
N LYS A 119 24.81 -4.35 -26.13
CA LYS A 119 26.04 -3.56 -26.09
C LYS A 119 27.30 -4.41 -25.95
N VAL A 120 27.25 -5.49 -25.14
CA VAL A 120 28.44 -6.29 -24.82
C VAL A 120 28.55 -7.60 -25.60
N GLY A 121 27.50 -7.99 -26.35
CA GLY A 121 27.41 -9.15 -27.23
C GLY A 121 27.13 -10.48 -26.52
N TYR A 122 27.69 -10.73 -25.38
CA TYR A 122 27.40 -11.89 -24.52
C TYR A 122 27.59 -11.53 -23.05
N LEU A 123 27.02 -12.35 -22.15
CA LEU A 123 27.26 -12.29 -20.71
C LEU A 123 27.60 -13.68 -20.20
N ASP A 124 28.72 -13.83 -19.56
CA ASP A 124 29.05 -15.09 -18.91
C ASP A 124 28.43 -15.20 -17.50
N GLN A 125 28.43 -16.40 -16.96
CA GLN A 125 27.80 -16.72 -15.68
C GLN A 125 28.38 -15.92 -14.51
N GLU A 126 29.69 -15.59 -14.56
CA GLU A 126 30.33 -14.77 -13.52
C GLU A 126 29.96 -13.30 -13.67
N GLU A 127 29.86 -12.81 -14.91
CA GLU A 127 29.41 -11.44 -15.20
C GLU A 127 27.96 -11.21 -14.77
N ILE A 128 27.06 -12.15 -15.06
CA ILE A 128 25.67 -12.09 -14.60
C ILE A 128 25.61 -12.01 -13.06
N ALA A 129 26.33 -12.90 -12.38
CA ALA A 129 26.33 -12.94 -10.92
C ALA A 129 26.93 -11.68 -10.30
N TYR A 130 28.04 -11.20 -10.87
CA TYR A 130 28.82 -10.12 -10.27
C TYR A 130 28.29 -8.71 -10.60
N PHE A 131 27.74 -8.50 -11.80
CA PHE A 131 27.28 -7.19 -12.24
C PHE A 131 25.75 -7.07 -12.24
N LEU A 132 25.01 -8.00 -12.87
CA LEU A 132 23.58 -7.85 -13.03
C LEU A 132 22.80 -8.02 -11.72
N PHE A 133 23.23 -8.93 -10.84
CA PHE A 133 22.51 -9.17 -9.59
C PHE A 133 22.66 -8.05 -8.54
N LYS A 134 23.57 -7.10 -8.76
CA LYS A 134 23.72 -5.92 -7.89
C LYS A 134 22.92 -4.70 -8.34
N VAL A 135 22.40 -4.71 -9.56
CA VAL A 135 21.62 -3.60 -10.15
C VAL A 135 20.39 -3.29 -9.30
N ARG A 136 20.11 -2.00 -9.15
CA ARG A 136 18.98 -1.50 -8.40
C ARG A 136 17.97 -0.74 -9.27
N ASN A 137 18.42 -0.10 -10.34
CA ASN A 137 17.60 0.77 -11.18
C ASN A 137 17.83 0.51 -12.68
N GLU A 138 16.82 0.83 -13.49
CA GLU A 138 16.87 0.67 -14.95
C GLU A 138 17.89 1.59 -15.66
N ASP A 139 18.28 2.70 -15.05
CA ASP A 139 19.22 3.67 -15.60
C ASP A 139 20.70 3.24 -15.47
N GLU A 140 20.97 2.16 -14.76
CA GLU A 140 22.33 1.66 -14.54
C GLU A 140 22.97 0.93 -15.76
N VAL A 141 22.24 0.79 -16.90
CA VAL A 141 22.70 0.01 -18.07
C VAL A 141 24.10 0.42 -18.54
N ASP A 142 24.34 1.72 -18.75
CA ASP A 142 25.62 2.20 -19.27
C ASP A 142 26.76 2.03 -18.27
N VAL A 143 26.49 2.20 -17.00
CA VAL A 143 27.44 1.97 -15.92
C VAL A 143 27.85 0.49 -15.88
N ILE A 144 26.88 -0.42 -15.94
CA ILE A 144 27.13 -1.87 -15.93
C ILE A 144 27.89 -2.32 -17.19
N VAL A 145 27.57 -1.79 -18.36
CA VAL A 145 28.31 -2.07 -19.60
C VAL A 145 29.77 -1.66 -19.45
N GLN A 146 30.03 -0.44 -18.96
CA GLN A 146 31.39 0.04 -18.75
C GLN A 146 32.16 -0.79 -17.73
N GLU A 147 31.52 -1.19 -16.63
CA GLU A 147 32.10 -2.07 -15.63
C GLU A 147 32.47 -3.45 -16.21
N ILE A 148 31.58 -4.06 -17.02
CA ILE A 148 31.84 -5.34 -17.70
C ILE A 148 33.01 -5.22 -18.67
N GLU A 149 33.05 -4.16 -19.50
CA GLU A 149 34.15 -3.94 -20.43
C GLU A 149 35.49 -3.76 -19.71
N ASN A 150 35.50 -3.03 -18.60
CA ASN A 150 36.72 -2.85 -17.77
C ASN A 150 37.14 -4.18 -17.13
N PHE A 151 36.16 -4.93 -16.59
CA PHE A 151 36.40 -6.26 -16.02
C PHE A 151 37.03 -7.23 -17.05
N ARG A 152 36.58 -7.22 -18.30
CA ARG A 152 37.11 -8.05 -19.37
C ARG A 152 38.55 -7.70 -19.78
N LYS A 153 38.99 -6.48 -19.47
CA LYS A 153 40.36 -6.02 -19.72
C LYS A 153 41.33 -6.37 -18.59
N LEU A 154 40.84 -6.81 -17.41
CA LEU A 154 41.69 -7.18 -16.29
C LEU A 154 42.56 -8.39 -16.63
N PRO A 155 43.78 -8.48 -16.07
CA PRO A 155 44.56 -9.72 -16.09
C PRO A 155 43.79 -10.88 -15.44
N THR A 156 44.07 -12.11 -15.90
CA THR A 156 43.40 -13.33 -15.39
C THR A 156 43.44 -13.44 -13.88
N GLU A 157 44.61 -13.16 -13.28
CA GLU A 157 44.80 -13.23 -11.83
C GLU A 157 43.90 -12.25 -11.07
N ASN A 158 43.74 -11.04 -11.59
CA ASN A 158 42.90 -10.01 -10.98
C ASN A 158 41.42 -10.37 -11.11
N ARG A 159 40.99 -10.88 -12.26
CA ARG A 159 39.63 -11.40 -12.43
C ARG A 159 39.33 -12.51 -11.44
N GLU A 160 40.21 -13.52 -11.34
CA GLU A 160 40.01 -14.64 -10.42
C GLU A 160 39.99 -14.19 -8.97
N ALA A 161 40.84 -13.23 -8.58
CA ALA A 161 40.83 -12.67 -7.23
C ALA A 161 39.52 -11.95 -6.91
N LEU A 162 38.98 -11.12 -7.83
CA LEU A 162 37.72 -10.43 -7.66
C LEU A 162 36.54 -11.42 -7.55
N ILE A 163 36.46 -12.42 -8.41
CA ILE A 163 35.42 -13.41 -8.39
C ILE A 163 35.48 -14.27 -7.13
N ASN A 164 36.66 -14.65 -6.65
CA ASN A 164 36.79 -15.40 -5.41
C ASN A 164 36.45 -14.57 -4.18
N ALA A 165 36.84 -13.30 -4.13
CA ALA A 165 36.40 -12.38 -3.08
C ALA A 165 34.89 -12.22 -3.09
N PHE A 166 34.29 -12.00 -4.24
CA PHE A 166 32.85 -11.94 -4.40
C PHE A 166 32.16 -13.25 -4.00
N LYS A 167 32.67 -14.44 -4.35
CA LYS A 167 32.13 -15.74 -3.91
C LYS A 167 32.17 -15.95 -2.39
N SER A 168 32.98 -15.26 -1.65
CA SER A 168 33.04 -15.29 -0.19
C SER A 168 32.10 -14.27 0.48
N THR A 169 31.53 -13.35 -0.30
CA THR A 169 30.66 -12.29 0.23
C THR A 169 29.23 -12.80 0.41
N HIS A 170 28.66 -12.54 1.58
CA HIS A 170 27.25 -12.77 1.88
C HIS A 170 26.54 -11.42 1.98
N ILE A 171 25.41 -11.28 1.27
CA ILE A 171 24.52 -10.12 1.41
C ILE A 171 23.26 -10.64 2.13
N GLY A 172 23.16 -10.37 3.43
CA GLY A 172 22.12 -10.93 4.28
C GLY A 172 22.20 -12.46 4.32
N ASN A 173 21.06 -13.14 4.17
CA ASN A 173 20.99 -14.60 4.02
C ASN A 173 21.13 -15.06 2.56
N ILE A 174 21.33 -14.13 1.63
CA ILE A 174 21.43 -14.41 0.19
C ILE A 174 22.90 -14.59 -0.15
N THR A 175 23.28 -15.82 -0.46
CA THR A 175 24.56 -16.11 -1.10
C THR A 175 24.42 -15.76 -2.58
N LEU A 176 24.58 -14.49 -2.98
CA LEU A 176 24.49 -14.02 -4.37
C LEU A 176 25.40 -14.78 -5.34
N VAL A 177 26.28 -15.59 -4.82
CA VAL A 177 27.49 -16.01 -5.47
C VAL A 177 27.68 -17.48 -5.63
N LYS A 178 26.71 -18.25 -5.30
CA LYS A 178 26.80 -19.57 -5.89
C LYS A 178 26.55 -19.38 -7.39
N ALA A 179 27.55 -19.70 -8.19
CA ALA A 179 27.47 -19.75 -9.64
C ALA A 179 26.21 -20.48 -10.19
N SER A 180 25.57 -21.27 -9.33
CA SER A 180 24.26 -21.88 -9.55
C SER A 180 23.13 -20.88 -9.78
N SER A 181 23.05 -19.74 -9.10
CA SER A 181 21.94 -18.77 -9.26
C SER A 181 21.96 -18.14 -10.65
N ALA A 182 23.14 -17.68 -11.10
CA ALA A 182 23.29 -17.20 -12.48
C ALA A 182 23.03 -18.31 -13.51
N GLY A 183 23.43 -19.56 -13.21
CA GLY A 183 23.13 -20.72 -14.08
C GLY A 183 21.63 -21.02 -14.21
N TYR A 184 20.86 -20.85 -13.15
CA TYR A 184 19.39 -20.96 -13.20
C TYR A 184 18.77 -19.84 -14.01
N PHE A 185 19.23 -18.61 -13.84
CA PHE A 185 18.75 -17.47 -14.63
C PHE A 185 19.06 -17.65 -16.11
N ILE A 186 20.29 -18.06 -16.48
CA ILE A 186 20.66 -18.42 -17.86
C ILE A 186 19.71 -19.48 -18.42
N SER A 187 19.41 -20.52 -17.65
CA SER A 187 18.52 -21.58 -18.11
C SER A 187 17.08 -21.10 -18.30
N LEU A 188 16.59 -20.21 -17.44
CA LEU A 188 15.28 -19.59 -17.57
C LEU A 188 15.20 -18.70 -18.82
N CYS A 189 16.22 -17.88 -19.05
CA CYS A 189 16.32 -17.04 -20.24
C CYS A 189 16.37 -17.89 -21.53
N GLN A 190 17.05 -19.04 -21.51
CA GLN A 190 17.09 -19.96 -22.66
C GLN A 190 15.71 -20.52 -23.02
N ILE A 191 14.83 -20.76 -22.02
CA ILE A 191 13.47 -21.25 -22.26
C ILE A 191 12.62 -20.24 -23.05
N THR A 192 12.96 -18.96 -23.03
CA THR A 192 12.26 -17.94 -23.84
C THR A 192 12.37 -18.15 -25.34
N GLY A 193 13.31 -18.95 -25.80
CA GLY A 193 13.56 -19.25 -27.21
C GLY A 193 14.35 -18.17 -27.98
N ILE A 194 14.48 -16.97 -27.46
CA ILE A 194 15.20 -15.84 -28.11
C ILE A 194 16.68 -15.74 -27.71
N MET A 195 17.13 -16.63 -26.84
CA MET A 195 18.47 -16.62 -26.25
C MET A 195 19.21 -17.93 -26.48
N ASP A 196 20.48 -17.83 -26.85
CA ASP A 196 21.38 -18.95 -26.96
C ASP A 196 22.27 -19.09 -25.73
N LYS A 197 22.35 -20.32 -25.22
CA LYS A 197 23.35 -20.69 -24.21
C LYS A 197 24.56 -21.27 -24.91
N LEU A 198 25.71 -20.68 -24.64
CA LEU A 198 27.00 -21.08 -25.22
C LEU A 198 28.04 -21.29 -24.14
N LYS A 199 29.19 -21.82 -24.51
CA LYS A 199 30.41 -21.84 -23.70
C LYS A 199 31.40 -20.89 -24.31
N VAL A 200 31.90 -19.96 -23.55
CA VAL A 200 32.94 -18.99 -23.94
C VAL A 200 34.21 -19.21 -23.11
N VAL A 201 35.34 -18.85 -23.67
CA VAL A 201 36.61 -18.76 -22.97
C VAL A 201 37.03 -17.29 -23.02
N PRO A 202 36.66 -16.47 -22.00
CA PRO A 202 37.06 -15.06 -21.95
C PRO A 202 38.59 -14.92 -21.95
N ASN A 203 39.13 -13.87 -22.58
CA ASN A 203 40.57 -13.65 -22.68
C ASN A 203 41.26 -13.59 -21.31
N ASN A 204 40.54 -13.20 -20.29
CA ASN A 204 41.04 -13.06 -18.93
C ASN A 204 40.54 -14.16 -17.97
N ARG A 205 40.27 -15.34 -18.48
CA ARG A 205 39.82 -16.46 -17.67
C ARG A 205 40.40 -17.79 -18.13
N ASN A 206 40.83 -18.58 -17.14
CA ASN A 206 41.29 -19.95 -17.41
C ASN A 206 40.06 -20.90 -17.58
N GLY A 207 39.92 -21.43 -18.77
CA GLY A 207 38.86 -22.41 -19.09
C GLY A 207 37.52 -21.82 -19.49
N ALA A 208 36.66 -22.69 -20.00
CA ALA A 208 35.35 -22.31 -20.51
C ALA A 208 34.32 -22.06 -19.40
N ILE A 209 33.44 -21.13 -19.64
CA ILE A 209 32.31 -20.80 -18.77
C ILE A 209 31.01 -20.73 -19.59
N ALA A 210 29.88 -21.04 -18.93
CA ALA A 210 28.57 -20.88 -19.55
C ALA A 210 28.26 -19.39 -19.74
N ALA A 211 27.74 -19.03 -20.88
CA ALA A 211 27.38 -17.69 -21.26
C ALA A 211 26.02 -17.66 -21.98
N LEU A 212 25.47 -16.49 -22.11
CA LEU A 212 24.23 -16.19 -22.77
C LEU A 212 24.47 -15.14 -23.86
N LYS A 213 23.85 -15.29 -25.02
CA LYS A 213 23.75 -14.26 -26.06
C LYS A 213 22.33 -14.19 -26.61
N ILE A 214 21.97 -13.09 -27.23
CA ILE A 214 20.75 -13.02 -28.04
C ILE A 214 20.97 -13.87 -29.28
N ASN A 215 19.99 -14.69 -29.64
CA ASN A 215 20.01 -15.41 -30.89
C ASN A 215 19.90 -14.42 -32.06
N ASP A 216 20.80 -14.53 -33.03
CA ASP A 216 20.92 -13.58 -34.15
C ASP A 216 19.60 -13.38 -34.91
N THR A 217 18.77 -14.44 -35.01
CA THR A 217 17.46 -14.42 -35.66
C THR A 217 16.45 -13.49 -34.93
N TYR A 218 16.61 -13.29 -33.63
CA TYR A 218 15.71 -12.49 -32.82
C TYR A 218 16.25 -11.09 -32.46
N MET A 219 17.37 -10.70 -33.07
CA MET A 219 17.99 -9.40 -32.77
C MET A 219 17.05 -8.23 -33.06
N GLU A 220 16.38 -8.23 -34.21
CA GLU A 220 15.42 -7.20 -34.62
C GLU A 220 14.23 -7.16 -33.66
N TYR A 221 13.67 -8.31 -33.32
CA TYR A 221 12.60 -8.42 -32.31
C TYR A 221 12.99 -7.79 -30.96
N VAL A 222 14.19 -8.08 -30.46
CA VAL A 222 14.68 -7.56 -29.17
C VAL A 222 14.83 -6.04 -29.23
N VAL A 223 15.36 -5.50 -30.34
CA VAL A 223 15.49 -4.04 -30.52
C VAL A 223 14.10 -3.37 -30.57
N GLU A 224 13.16 -3.90 -31.36
CA GLU A 224 11.80 -3.39 -31.44
C GLU A 224 11.10 -3.45 -30.06
N MET A 225 11.21 -4.57 -29.36
CA MET A 225 10.65 -4.75 -28.03
C MET A 225 11.16 -3.67 -27.06
N LEU A 226 12.47 -3.44 -27.02
CA LEU A 226 13.08 -2.50 -26.06
C LEU A 226 12.89 -1.03 -26.43
N CYS A 227 12.97 -0.69 -27.72
CA CYS A 227 12.98 0.69 -28.21
C CYS A 227 11.59 1.21 -28.63
N SER A 228 10.60 0.30 -28.81
CA SER A 228 9.25 0.66 -29.21
C SER A 228 8.22 0.19 -28.16
N LYS A 229 8.03 -1.12 -28.04
CA LYS A 229 6.99 -1.68 -27.17
C LYS A 229 7.12 -1.22 -25.71
N TYR A 230 8.33 -1.26 -25.14
CA TYR A 230 8.57 -0.99 -23.72
C TYR A 230 9.35 0.30 -23.46
N GLN A 231 9.43 1.20 -24.45
CA GLN A 231 10.18 2.45 -24.31
C GLN A 231 9.71 3.32 -23.14
N ASN A 232 8.39 3.44 -22.97
CA ASN A 232 7.77 4.29 -21.95
C ASN A 232 7.30 3.50 -20.71
N THR A 233 7.72 2.23 -20.56
CA THR A 233 7.30 1.42 -19.43
C THR A 233 8.07 1.79 -18.19
N GLU A 234 7.37 2.24 -17.16
CA GLU A 234 7.91 2.53 -15.83
C GLU A 234 7.74 1.32 -14.91
N ILE A 235 8.60 1.22 -13.91
CA ILE A 235 8.43 0.27 -12.81
C ILE A 235 7.28 0.75 -11.94
N TYR A 236 6.35 -0.14 -11.60
CA TYR A 236 5.27 0.17 -10.69
C TYR A 236 5.54 -0.40 -9.29
N ASP A 237 5.36 0.41 -8.26
CA ASP A 237 5.46 -0.05 -6.87
C ASP A 237 4.13 -0.63 -6.40
N PHE A 238 4.00 -1.94 -6.50
CA PHE A 238 2.79 -2.66 -6.07
C PHE A 238 2.60 -2.67 -4.55
N LYS A 239 3.63 -2.33 -3.77
CA LYS A 239 3.61 -2.47 -2.30
C LYS A 239 3.13 -3.88 -1.90
N ASP A 240 2.14 -3.96 -1.01
CA ASP A 240 1.53 -5.23 -0.58
C ASP A 240 0.29 -5.60 -1.41
N ASN A 241 0.00 -4.92 -2.53
CA ASN A 241 -1.19 -5.17 -3.34
C ASN A 241 -0.99 -6.40 -4.26
N LEU A 242 -1.18 -7.58 -3.67
CA LEU A 242 -1.05 -8.86 -4.37
C LEU A 242 -2.08 -8.99 -5.51
N GLN A 243 -3.31 -8.50 -5.32
CA GLN A 243 -4.34 -8.63 -6.36
C GLN A 243 -3.96 -7.82 -7.61
N LEU A 244 -3.51 -6.59 -7.44
CA LEU A 244 -3.06 -5.75 -8.57
C LEU A 244 -1.86 -6.36 -9.30
N TRP A 245 -0.93 -6.99 -8.56
CA TRP A 245 0.17 -7.74 -9.15
C TRP A 245 -0.32 -8.94 -9.97
N ILE A 246 -1.27 -9.72 -9.42
CA ILE A 246 -1.88 -10.85 -10.13
C ILE A 246 -2.62 -10.38 -11.38
N ASP A 247 -3.37 -9.30 -11.28
CA ASP A 247 -4.09 -8.70 -12.41
C ASP A 247 -3.13 -8.24 -13.51
N TYR A 248 -1.93 -7.78 -13.17
CA TYR A 248 -0.89 -7.44 -14.14
C TYR A 248 -0.17 -8.66 -14.69
N ILE A 249 0.55 -9.38 -13.82
CA ILE A 249 1.48 -10.42 -14.26
C ILE A 249 0.74 -11.65 -14.78
N GLY A 250 -0.44 -11.94 -14.20
CA GLY A 250 -1.22 -13.13 -14.51
C GLY A 250 -2.15 -13.02 -15.71
N ASP A 251 -2.34 -11.82 -16.26
CA ASP A 251 -3.16 -11.60 -17.47
C ASP A 251 -2.27 -11.58 -18.72
N PRO A 252 -2.40 -12.57 -19.63
CA PRO A 252 -1.56 -12.63 -20.83
C PRO A 252 -1.83 -11.51 -21.84
N SER A 253 -2.95 -10.80 -21.74
CA SER A 253 -3.28 -9.66 -22.63
C SER A 253 -2.56 -8.37 -22.24
N ARG A 254 -2.14 -8.23 -20.98
CA ARG A 254 -1.48 -7.04 -20.46
C ARG A 254 0.02 -7.07 -20.72
N ASP A 255 0.52 -6.02 -21.32
CA ASP A 255 1.94 -5.82 -21.59
C ASP A 255 2.64 -4.96 -20.55
N TYR A 256 1.89 -4.03 -19.92
CA TYR A 256 2.42 -2.98 -19.07
C TYR A 256 1.91 -3.10 -17.64
N PRO A 257 2.72 -2.74 -16.63
CA PRO A 257 2.22 -2.56 -15.28
C PRO A 257 1.19 -1.42 -15.26
N PRO A 258 0.39 -1.32 -14.20
CA PRO A 258 -0.52 -0.20 -14.05
C PRO A 258 0.25 1.12 -13.96
N ILE A 259 -0.44 2.22 -14.23
CA ILE A 259 0.04 3.59 -13.99
C ILE A 259 -0.92 4.28 -13.05
N ASP A 260 -0.42 5.22 -12.25
CA ASP A 260 -1.29 6.03 -11.40
C ASP A 260 -1.99 7.11 -12.24
N ILE A 261 -3.30 7.10 -12.17
CA ILE A 261 -4.18 8.08 -12.80
C ILE A 261 -4.69 9.02 -11.73
N SER A 262 -4.50 10.31 -11.93
CA SER A 262 -4.96 11.37 -11.04
C SER A 262 -6.34 11.86 -11.46
N VAL A 263 -7.30 11.81 -10.55
CA VAL A 263 -8.58 12.50 -10.66
C VAL A 263 -8.47 13.78 -9.83
N ILE A 264 -8.66 14.92 -10.45
CA ILE A 264 -8.48 16.25 -9.85
C ILE A 264 -9.83 16.91 -9.70
N ASN A 265 -10.22 17.21 -8.47
CA ASN A 265 -11.44 17.94 -8.18
C ASN A 265 -11.19 19.46 -8.30
N LYS A 266 -11.88 20.12 -9.22
CA LYS A 266 -11.85 21.57 -9.41
C LYS A 266 -13.08 22.27 -8.82
N ALA A 267 -14.02 21.51 -8.28
CA ALA A 267 -15.21 22.05 -7.64
C ALA A 267 -14.95 22.42 -6.16
N ASN A 268 -15.77 23.30 -5.63
CA ASN A 268 -15.73 23.71 -4.22
C ASN A 268 -16.57 22.79 -3.32
N SER A 269 -16.53 21.49 -3.59
CA SER A 269 -17.27 20.47 -2.81
C SER A 269 -16.57 19.13 -2.87
N SER A 270 -16.82 18.31 -1.85
CA SER A 270 -16.31 16.94 -1.80
C SER A 270 -17.27 15.98 -2.47
N PHE A 271 -16.73 14.98 -3.18
CA PHE A 271 -17.49 13.96 -3.88
C PHE A 271 -17.00 12.56 -3.55
N LEU A 272 -17.88 11.58 -3.69
CA LEU A 272 -17.46 10.20 -3.78
C LEU A 272 -17.10 9.89 -5.24
N VAL A 273 -15.88 9.42 -5.45
CA VAL A 273 -15.38 8.95 -6.75
C VAL A 273 -15.41 7.43 -6.74
N GLN A 274 -16.07 6.83 -7.72
CA GLN A 274 -16.08 5.38 -7.92
C GLN A 274 -15.52 5.06 -9.30
N VAL A 275 -14.56 4.13 -9.36
CA VAL A 275 -13.94 3.66 -10.60
C VAL A 275 -14.44 2.27 -10.92
N PHE A 276 -15.08 2.14 -12.08
CA PHE A 276 -15.62 0.87 -12.57
C PHE A 276 -14.79 0.35 -13.75
N LYS A 277 -14.66 -0.96 -13.79
CA LYS A 277 -14.19 -1.69 -14.96
C LYS A 277 -15.13 -2.86 -15.20
N ASP A 278 -15.61 -3.00 -16.42
CA ASP A 278 -16.56 -4.07 -16.83
C ASP A 278 -17.78 -4.15 -15.89
N GLY A 279 -18.28 -3.01 -15.43
CA GLY A 279 -19.40 -2.91 -14.50
C GLY A 279 -19.08 -3.25 -13.04
N ILE A 280 -17.82 -3.57 -12.71
CA ILE A 280 -17.38 -3.91 -11.35
C ILE A 280 -16.65 -2.70 -10.77
N CYS A 281 -17.07 -2.21 -9.60
CA CYS A 281 -16.37 -1.18 -8.87
C CYS A 281 -15.01 -1.72 -8.39
N LYS A 282 -13.93 -1.10 -8.85
CA LYS A 282 -12.55 -1.45 -8.50
C LYS A 282 -12.00 -0.60 -7.37
N TYR A 283 -12.31 0.69 -7.41
CA TYR A 283 -11.86 1.67 -6.43
C TYR A 283 -12.98 2.62 -6.11
N ASP A 284 -13.02 3.09 -4.89
CA ASP A 284 -13.91 4.13 -4.44
C ASP A 284 -13.25 4.92 -3.30
N ASP A 285 -13.33 6.24 -3.33
CA ASP A 285 -12.89 7.10 -2.23
C ASP A 285 -13.52 8.50 -2.33
N LEU A 286 -13.44 9.26 -1.22
CA LEU A 286 -13.88 10.64 -1.17
C LEU A 286 -12.76 11.56 -1.68
N ILE A 287 -13.11 12.46 -2.58
CA ILE A 287 -12.23 13.53 -3.02
C ILE A 287 -12.71 14.85 -2.42
N ASP A 288 -11.83 15.52 -1.68
CA ASP A 288 -12.12 16.82 -1.08
C ASP A 288 -12.13 17.94 -2.13
N GLU A 289 -12.63 19.12 -1.76
CA GLU A 289 -12.56 20.31 -2.59
C GLU A 289 -11.09 20.60 -2.96
N ASN A 290 -10.83 20.87 -4.23
CA ASN A 290 -9.48 21.03 -4.79
C ASN A 290 -8.51 19.86 -4.50
N GLY A 291 -9.04 18.69 -4.14
CA GLY A 291 -8.28 17.49 -3.85
C GLY A 291 -7.86 16.71 -5.09
N VAL A 292 -6.98 15.73 -4.87
CA VAL A 292 -6.51 14.80 -5.90
C VAL A 292 -6.59 13.38 -5.36
N LEU A 293 -7.24 12.48 -6.11
CA LEU A 293 -7.17 11.05 -5.87
C LEU A 293 -6.33 10.37 -6.93
N GLN A 294 -5.58 9.35 -6.52
CA GLN A 294 -4.80 8.53 -7.44
C GLN A 294 -5.29 7.09 -7.42
N PHE A 295 -5.49 6.54 -8.60
CA PHE A 295 -5.93 5.16 -8.79
C PHE A 295 -5.00 4.43 -9.76
N PRO A 296 -4.55 3.21 -9.44
CA PRO A 296 -3.79 2.40 -10.38
C PRO A 296 -4.72 1.87 -11.48
N MET A 297 -4.40 2.19 -12.72
CA MET A 297 -5.16 1.74 -13.89
C MET A 297 -4.22 1.18 -14.97
N PHE A 298 -4.72 0.24 -15.75
CA PHE A 298 -3.97 -0.31 -16.88
C PHE A 298 -4.19 0.55 -18.13
N VAL A 299 -3.11 0.81 -18.85
CA VAL A 299 -3.16 1.58 -20.11
C VAL A 299 -3.94 0.82 -21.18
N ASN A 300 -4.62 1.56 -22.06
CA ASN A 300 -5.44 1.04 -23.15
C ASN A 300 -6.64 0.20 -22.70
N GLU A 301 -7.05 0.28 -21.43
CA GLU A 301 -8.27 -0.35 -20.93
C GLU A 301 -9.34 0.72 -20.65
N GLN A 302 -10.60 0.36 -20.80
CA GLN A 302 -11.74 1.27 -20.57
C GLN A 302 -12.14 1.24 -19.10
N TYR A 303 -12.34 2.43 -18.53
CA TYR A 303 -12.85 2.64 -17.18
C TYR A 303 -13.95 3.69 -17.18
N ASP A 304 -14.95 3.51 -16.31
CA ASP A 304 -15.97 4.49 -16.01
C ASP A 304 -15.70 5.07 -14.62
N ILE A 305 -15.47 6.37 -14.54
CA ILE A 305 -15.32 7.09 -13.27
C ILE A 305 -16.63 7.79 -12.98
N LYS A 306 -17.31 7.41 -11.91
CA LYS A 306 -18.57 8.00 -11.45
C LYS A 306 -18.28 8.99 -10.33
N ILE A 307 -18.83 10.16 -10.46
CA ILE A 307 -18.79 11.24 -9.47
C ILE A 307 -20.16 11.33 -8.81
N ILE A 308 -20.21 11.15 -7.51
CA ILE A 308 -21.46 11.04 -6.75
C ILE A 308 -21.47 12.08 -5.63
N ASP A 309 -22.54 12.83 -5.54
CA ASP A 309 -22.82 13.66 -4.36
C ASP A 309 -23.19 12.75 -3.19
N ILE A 310 -22.31 12.70 -2.18
CA ILE A 310 -22.49 11.81 -1.03
C ILE A 310 -23.67 12.26 -0.13
N SER A 311 -24.11 13.50 -0.20
CA SER A 311 -25.23 14.01 0.61
C SER A 311 -26.59 13.56 0.07
N THR A 312 -26.70 13.46 -1.25
CA THR A 312 -27.95 13.06 -1.95
C THR A 312 -27.89 11.63 -2.50
N GLY A 313 -26.69 11.12 -2.79
CA GLY A 313 -26.48 9.87 -3.49
C GLY A 313 -26.74 9.94 -5.00
N GLU A 314 -26.84 11.16 -5.54
CA GLU A 314 -27.04 11.39 -6.97
C GLU A 314 -25.72 11.27 -7.73
N GLU A 315 -25.76 10.57 -8.88
CA GLU A 315 -24.67 10.53 -9.83
C GLU A 315 -24.65 11.85 -10.62
N LEU A 316 -23.60 12.64 -10.43
CA LEU A 316 -23.47 13.96 -11.05
C LEU A 316 -22.82 13.89 -12.44
N GLU A 317 -21.83 13.02 -12.58
CA GLU A 317 -21.02 12.91 -13.78
C GLU A 317 -20.47 11.50 -13.94
N VAL A 318 -20.30 11.04 -15.19
CA VAL A 318 -19.58 9.82 -15.54
C VAL A 318 -18.53 10.15 -16.59
N LEU A 319 -17.27 9.92 -16.26
CA LEU A 319 -16.15 10.05 -17.20
C LEU A 319 -15.81 8.66 -17.75
N ASN A 320 -15.90 8.51 -19.07
CA ASN A 320 -15.42 7.30 -19.75
C ASN A 320 -13.97 7.56 -20.18
N ILE A 321 -13.02 6.84 -19.58
CA ILE A 321 -11.60 7.07 -19.82
C ILE A 321 -10.90 5.82 -20.35
N CYS A 322 -9.85 6.07 -21.13
CA CYS A 322 -8.90 5.05 -21.59
C CYS A 322 -7.49 5.58 -21.33
N PRO A 323 -6.88 5.26 -20.17
CA PRO A 323 -5.59 5.79 -19.79
C PRO A 323 -4.50 5.49 -20.81
N THR A 324 -3.61 6.45 -21.04
CA THR A 324 -2.38 6.30 -21.82
C THR A 324 -1.19 6.77 -21.01
N PHE A 325 0.04 6.52 -21.49
CA PHE A 325 1.24 7.01 -20.82
C PHE A 325 1.34 8.52 -20.78
N GLU A 326 0.72 9.22 -21.75
CA GLU A 326 0.72 10.67 -21.88
C GLU A 326 -0.43 11.33 -21.12
N GLN A 327 -1.60 10.67 -21.02
CA GLN A 327 -2.79 11.19 -20.36
C GLN A 327 -3.04 10.46 -19.04
N ARG A 328 -2.59 11.09 -17.95
CA ARG A 328 -2.67 10.56 -16.59
C ARG A 328 -3.51 11.40 -15.64
N GLU A 329 -4.03 12.54 -16.11
CA GLU A 329 -4.81 13.46 -15.28
C GLU A 329 -6.17 13.71 -15.91
N TYR A 330 -7.21 13.66 -15.08
CA TYR A 330 -8.60 13.89 -15.45
C TYR A 330 -9.22 14.85 -14.44
N GLU A 331 -9.72 15.96 -14.93
CA GLU A 331 -10.35 16.99 -14.10
C GLU A 331 -11.86 16.74 -14.04
N ILE A 332 -12.42 16.93 -12.85
CA ILE A 332 -13.86 16.94 -12.60
C ILE A 332 -14.26 18.34 -12.17
N GLU A 333 -15.22 18.92 -12.87
CA GLU A 333 -15.71 20.26 -12.58
C GLU A 333 -16.94 20.26 -11.66
N GLY A 334 -17.58 19.11 -11.49
CA GLY A 334 -18.77 18.90 -10.70
C GLY A 334 -19.81 19.99 -10.94
N LYS A 335 -20.76 19.80 -11.85
CA LYS A 335 -21.87 20.73 -12.03
C LYS A 335 -22.79 20.70 -10.83
N LEU A 336 -22.38 21.43 -9.77
CA LEU A 336 -23.26 21.63 -8.63
C LEU A 336 -24.39 22.56 -9.02
N SER A 337 -25.60 22.08 -8.88
CA SER A 337 -26.75 22.93 -8.68
C SER A 337 -26.62 23.62 -7.30
N ASN A 338 -26.05 24.84 -7.29
CA ASN A 338 -26.22 25.85 -6.23
C ASN A 338 -26.18 25.40 -4.76
N LEU A 339 -25.18 24.62 -4.35
CA LEU A 339 -24.80 24.53 -2.94
C LEU A 339 -23.43 25.19 -2.80
N GLU A 340 -23.41 26.48 -2.52
CA GLU A 340 -22.26 27.14 -1.90
C GLU A 340 -21.91 26.30 -0.67
N GLY A 341 -20.69 25.77 -0.61
CA GLY A 341 -20.14 25.16 0.58
C GLY A 341 -20.08 26.24 1.67
N ALA A 342 -21.16 26.42 2.39
CA ALA A 342 -21.17 27.24 3.58
C ALA A 342 -20.24 26.56 4.58
N ASN A 343 -19.15 27.24 4.95
CA ASN A 343 -18.35 26.86 6.10
C ASN A 343 -19.32 26.67 7.28
N GLU A 344 -19.34 25.48 7.88
CA GLU A 344 -20.21 25.22 9.03
C GLU A 344 -19.92 26.25 10.13
N THR A 345 -20.96 26.85 10.65
CA THR A 345 -20.84 27.80 11.76
C THR A 345 -20.58 27.06 13.08
N LEU A 346 -20.03 27.78 14.06
CA LEU A 346 -19.77 27.22 15.38
C LEU A 346 -21.06 26.67 16.00
N GLU A 347 -22.19 27.37 15.80
CA GLU A 347 -23.53 27.03 16.31
C GLU A 347 -24.07 25.77 15.64
N GLU A 348 -23.80 25.54 14.35
CA GLU A 348 -24.21 24.32 13.64
C GLU A 348 -23.42 23.11 14.15
N VAL A 349 -22.10 23.23 14.34
CA VAL A 349 -21.29 22.14 14.90
C VAL A 349 -21.69 21.85 16.35
N ALA A 350 -21.99 22.89 17.15
CA ALA A 350 -22.49 22.73 18.50
C ALA A 350 -23.81 21.94 18.55
N LYS A 351 -24.71 22.17 17.59
CA LYS A 351 -25.95 21.43 17.46
C LYS A 351 -25.71 19.96 17.11
N GLU A 352 -24.75 19.67 16.21
CA GLU A 352 -24.37 18.29 15.88
C GLU A 352 -23.85 17.53 17.10
N ILE A 353 -22.99 18.17 17.94
CA ILE A 353 -22.50 17.58 19.19
C ILE A 353 -23.66 17.21 20.11
N LYS A 354 -24.57 18.15 20.30
CA LYS A 354 -25.74 17.94 21.18
C LYS A 354 -26.59 16.76 20.70
N GLU A 355 -26.98 16.75 19.43
CA GLU A 355 -27.77 15.66 18.85
C GLU A 355 -27.02 14.32 18.94
N HIS A 356 -25.72 14.32 18.69
CA HIS A 356 -24.86 13.14 18.77
C HIS A 356 -24.78 12.56 20.19
N CYS A 357 -24.59 13.41 21.21
CA CYS A 357 -24.48 13.00 22.61
C CYS A 357 -25.82 12.60 23.23
N GLU A 358 -26.94 13.22 22.86
CA GLU A 358 -28.27 12.88 23.34
C GLU A 358 -28.74 11.53 22.81
N ALA A 359 -28.49 11.23 21.54
CA ALA A 359 -28.89 10.00 20.88
C ALA A 359 -28.13 8.76 21.41
N THR A 360 -28.75 7.59 21.30
CA THR A 360 -28.09 6.29 21.55
C THR A 360 -27.35 5.75 20.32
N ASN A 361 -27.79 6.15 19.13
CA ASN A 361 -27.21 5.80 17.83
C ASN A 361 -26.91 7.09 17.06
N PHE A 362 -26.38 6.97 15.85
CA PHE A 362 -26.23 8.12 14.97
C PHE A 362 -27.57 8.79 14.67
N SER A 363 -27.55 10.10 14.51
CA SER A 363 -28.72 10.93 14.23
C SER A 363 -28.37 12.07 13.28
N GLY A 364 -29.37 12.84 12.86
CA GLY A 364 -29.16 14.05 12.06
C GLY A 364 -28.41 13.84 10.75
N LYS A 365 -27.56 14.80 10.43
CA LYS A 365 -26.75 14.78 9.20
C LYS A 365 -25.84 13.55 9.11
N THR A 366 -25.22 13.14 10.22
CA THR A 366 -24.33 11.96 10.24
C THR A 366 -25.05 10.68 9.88
N LEU A 367 -26.26 10.45 10.43
CA LEU A 367 -27.02 9.26 10.08
C LEU A 367 -27.41 9.27 8.59
N ASN A 368 -27.80 10.41 8.06
CA ASN A 368 -28.14 10.56 6.65
C ASN A 368 -26.93 10.26 5.77
N TYR A 369 -25.75 10.80 6.12
CA TYR A 369 -24.49 10.54 5.44
C TYR A 369 -24.15 9.02 5.46
N LEU A 370 -24.20 8.38 6.63
CA LEU A 370 -23.87 6.95 6.77
C LEU A 370 -24.88 6.06 6.01
N ASN A 371 -26.15 6.44 5.99
CA ASN A 371 -27.18 5.72 5.21
C ASN A 371 -26.92 5.86 3.70
N THR A 372 -26.56 7.05 3.24
CA THR A 372 -26.21 7.29 1.82
C THR A 372 -24.95 6.52 1.46
N LEU A 373 -23.91 6.57 2.31
CA LEU A 373 -22.69 5.81 2.14
C LEU A 373 -22.98 4.30 2.03
N SER A 374 -23.80 3.75 2.94
CA SER A 374 -24.22 2.35 2.90
C SER A 374 -24.95 1.99 1.61
N LYS A 375 -25.84 2.85 1.14
CA LYS A 375 -26.57 2.66 -0.11
C LYS A 375 -25.66 2.65 -1.33
N VAL A 376 -24.66 3.54 -1.37
CA VAL A 376 -23.78 3.71 -2.53
C VAL A 376 -22.64 2.69 -2.55
N THR A 377 -22.05 2.38 -1.39
CA THR A 377 -20.85 1.51 -1.28
C THR A 377 -21.16 0.10 -0.78
N GLY A 378 -22.37 -0.13 -0.24
CA GLY A 378 -22.74 -1.40 0.42
C GLY A 378 -22.13 -1.56 1.83
N ILE A 379 -21.42 -0.55 2.35
CA ILE A 379 -20.74 -0.60 3.66
C ILE A 379 -21.61 0.09 4.72
N ASP A 380 -22.26 -0.69 5.60
CA ASP A 380 -23.05 -0.14 6.71
C ASP A 380 -22.18 0.11 7.95
N LYS A 381 -22.07 1.38 8.34
CA LYS A 381 -21.39 1.88 9.54
C LYS A 381 -22.33 2.46 10.60
N THR A 382 -23.63 2.39 10.39
CA THR A 382 -24.64 3.01 11.29
C THR A 382 -24.67 2.41 12.71
N SER A 383 -24.11 1.24 12.91
CA SER A 383 -24.01 0.56 14.21
C SER A 383 -22.61 0.56 14.83
N ASP A 384 -21.61 1.18 14.17
CA ASP A 384 -20.22 1.18 14.59
C ASP A 384 -20.00 2.11 15.79
N LYS A 385 -19.81 1.52 16.97
CA LYS A 385 -19.63 2.27 18.24
C LYS A 385 -18.29 3.02 18.28
N SER A 386 -17.24 2.50 17.65
CA SER A 386 -15.94 3.17 17.61
C SER A 386 -16.01 4.40 16.72
N LEU A 387 -16.68 4.30 15.59
CA LEU A 387 -16.94 5.44 14.72
C LEU A 387 -17.76 6.53 15.43
N ARG A 388 -18.68 6.12 16.29
CA ARG A 388 -19.47 7.08 17.08
C ARG A 388 -18.58 7.90 18.04
N GLY A 389 -17.61 7.28 18.72
CA GLY A 389 -16.61 7.98 19.51
C GLY A 389 -15.78 8.94 18.67
N ALA A 390 -15.28 8.45 17.54
CA ALA A 390 -14.48 9.25 16.61
C ALA A 390 -15.23 10.48 16.04
N TYR A 391 -16.54 10.37 15.79
CA TYR A 391 -17.35 11.54 15.41
C TYR A 391 -17.47 12.57 16.53
N PHE A 392 -17.55 12.15 17.79
CA PHE A 392 -17.57 13.09 18.91
C PHE A 392 -16.26 13.88 19.00
N GLU A 393 -15.12 13.21 18.91
CA GLU A 393 -13.79 13.84 18.82
C GLU A 393 -13.73 14.81 17.63
N TYR A 394 -14.16 14.38 16.46
CA TYR A 394 -14.12 15.17 15.23
C TYR A 394 -14.98 16.45 15.31
N TYR A 395 -16.18 16.39 15.87
CA TYR A 395 -17.01 17.58 16.04
C TYR A 395 -16.41 18.59 17.01
N VAL A 396 -15.84 18.14 18.13
CA VAL A 396 -15.13 19.02 19.05
C VAL A 396 -13.90 19.64 18.38
N TYR A 397 -13.16 18.86 17.61
CA TYR A 397 -12.06 19.38 16.80
C TYR A 397 -12.53 20.45 15.80
N LYS A 398 -13.65 20.24 15.10
CA LYS A 398 -14.22 21.25 14.19
C LYS A 398 -14.56 22.56 14.91
N MET A 399 -15.20 22.50 16.08
CA MET A 399 -15.46 23.70 16.88
C MET A 399 -14.17 24.45 17.23
N LEU A 400 -13.16 23.73 17.69
CA LEU A 400 -11.87 24.32 18.05
C LEU A 400 -11.13 24.88 16.82
N SER A 401 -11.27 24.25 15.66
CA SER A 401 -10.69 24.76 14.41
C SER A 401 -11.33 26.10 14.00
N ILE A 402 -12.65 26.23 14.11
CA ILE A 402 -13.35 27.50 13.87
C ILE A 402 -12.87 28.58 14.86
N LEU A 403 -12.71 28.21 16.13
CA LEU A 403 -12.21 29.15 17.16
C LEU A 403 -10.75 29.53 16.92
N LYS A 404 -9.95 28.67 16.30
CA LYS A 404 -8.59 29.00 15.87
C LYS A 404 -8.60 30.02 14.73
N ASP A 405 -9.46 29.84 13.75
CA ASP A 405 -9.62 30.78 12.63
C ASP A 405 -10.11 32.16 13.17
N ASP A 406 -11.00 32.15 14.15
CA ASP A 406 -11.46 33.34 14.88
C ASP A 406 -10.41 33.93 15.85
N LYS A 407 -9.22 33.30 15.99
CA LYS A 407 -8.13 33.69 16.89
C LYS A 407 -8.51 33.69 18.40
N VAL A 408 -9.47 32.89 18.77
CA VAL A 408 -9.83 32.64 20.17
C VAL A 408 -8.87 31.63 20.81
N VAL A 409 -8.43 30.63 20.03
CA VAL A 409 -7.38 29.69 20.41
C VAL A 409 -6.20 29.80 19.42
N ASP A 410 -5.00 29.46 19.87
CA ASP A 410 -3.78 29.67 19.06
C ASP A 410 -3.42 28.44 18.23
N GLU A 411 -3.59 27.26 18.81
CA GLU A 411 -3.24 25.99 18.18
C GLU A 411 -4.29 24.93 18.52
N VAL A 412 -4.52 24.02 17.57
CA VAL A 412 -5.40 22.84 17.75
C VAL A 412 -4.76 21.65 17.08
N ILE A 413 -4.63 20.55 17.83
CA ILE A 413 -4.12 19.27 17.36
C ILE A 413 -5.18 18.22 17.65
N TRP A 414 -5.67 17.57 16.60
CA TRP A 414 -6.51 16.38 16.71
C TRP A 414 -5.65 15.17 16.35
N ASN A 415 -5.57 14.19 17.24
CA ASN A 415 -4.78 12.99 17.03
C ASN A 415 -5.54 11.87 16.30
N GLY A 416 -6.83 12.02 16.08
CA GLY A 416 -7.59 11.26 15.10
C GLY A 416 -7.24 11.69 13.67
N LYS A 417 -7.84 11.04 12.70
CA LYS A 417 -7.69 11.40 11.28
C LYS A 417 -8.97 11.06 10.50
N LEU A 418 -9.14 11.71 9.36
CA LEU A 418 -10.14 11.29 8.39
C LEU A 418 -9.58 10.10 7.59
N GLY A 419 -10.30 9.00 7.62
CA GLY A 419 -10.02 7.81 6.84
C GLY A 419 -10.79 7.80 5.53
N LYS A 420 -10.95 6.60 4.95
CA LYS A 420 -11.71 6.40 3.73
C LYS A 420 -13.15 6.95 3.88
N TYR A 421 -13.66 7.56 2.85
CA TYR A 421 -14.97 8.24 2.79
C TYR A 421 -15.10 9.41 3.78
N GLY A 422 -14.00 10.04 4.19
CA GLY A 422 -14.05 11.13 5.18
C GLY A 422 -14.54 10.69 6.57
N LEU A 423 -14.58 9.40 6.86
CA LEU A 423 -14.99 8.89 8.17
C LEU A 423 -13.89 9.14 9.20
N PRO A 424 -14.20 9.76 10.34
CA PRO A 424 -13.22 10.00 11.39
C PRO A 424 -12.77 8.68 12.04
N THR A 425 -11.50 8.63 12.43
CA THR A 425 -10.93 7.55 13.24
C THR A 425 -10.56 8.11 14.60
N GLN A 426 -10.69 7.31 15.64
CA GLN A 426 -10.24 7.69 16.97
C GLN A 426 -8.73 7.93 17.02
N ALA A 427 -8.29 8.76 17.96
CA ALA A 427 -6.89 8.86 18.29
C ALA A 427 -6.33 7.47 18.67
N PRO A 428 -5.05 7.18 18.32
CA PRO A 428 -4.43 5.90 18.68
C PRO A 428 -4.28 5.81 20.20
N GLY A 429 -5.22 5.11 20.83
CA GLY A 429 -5.25 4.89 22.28
C GLY A 429 -4.26 3.81 22.74
N GLY A 430 -4.26 3.51 24.00
CA GLY A 430 -3.49 2.43 24.64
C GLY A 430 -2.07 2.83 25.02
N LYS A 431 -1.08 1.97 24.79
CA LYS A 431 0.32 2.14 25.24
C LYS A 431 1.03 3.41 24.72
N THR A 432 0.48 4.10 23.74
CA THR A 432 1.07 5.32 23.17
C THR A 432 0.78 6.57 24.00
N GLY A 433 -0.26 6.54 24.86
CA GLY A 433 -0.61 7.67 25.71
C GLY A 433 -0.99 8.94 24.95
N THR A 434 -1.51 8.81 23.73
CA THR A 434 -1.84 9.97 22.88
C THR A 434 -3.23 10.50 23.24
N PRO A 435 -3.36 11.79 23.62
CA PRO A 435 -4.66 12.39 23.91
C PRO A 435 -5.52 12.58 22.65
N ASP A 436 -6.84 12.66 22.81
CA ASP A 436 -7.77 12.83 21.70
C ASP A 436 -7.55 14.18 20.99
N ILE A 437 -7.59 15.28 21.76
CA ILE A 437 -7.38 16.64 21.24
C ILE A 437 -6.50 17.43 22.18
N VAL A 438 -5.62 18.25 21.63
CA VAL A 438 -4.87 19.27 22.37
C VAL A 438 -5.09 20.60 21.70
N PHE A 439 -5.36 21.64 22.48
CA PHE A 439 -5.36 23.00 21.97
C PHE A 439 -4.63 23.95 22.94
N ALA A 440 -4.14 25.06 22.42
CA ALA A 440 -3.36 26.02 23.19
C ALA A 440 -4.02 27.40 23.19
N VAL A 441 -3.93 28.07 24.32
CA VAL A 441 -4.28 29.50 24.53
C VAL A 441 -3.15 30.13 25.33
N ASP A 442 -2.39 31.03 24.72
CA ASP A 442 -1.11 31.52 25.25
C ASP A 442 -0.16 30.36 25.59
N ASP A 443 0.39 30.32 26.79
CA ASP A 443 1.29 29.25 27.26
C ASP A 443 0.52 28.05 27.89
N LEU A 444 -0.81 28.08 27.89
CA LEU A 444 -1.64 27.02 28.47
C LEU A 444 -2.06 26.01 27.41
N HIS A 445 -1.68 24.77 27.60
CA HIS A 445 -2.12 23.63 26.78
C HIS A 445 -3.28 22.92 27.47
N ILE A 446 -4.42 22.84 26.80
CA ILE A 446 -5.60 22.15 27.27
C ILE A 446 -5.67 20.79 26.55
N VAL A 447 -5.55 19.71 27.31
CA VAL A 447 -5.63 18.33 26.82
C VAL A 447 -7.04 17.81 27.04
N ILE A 448 -7.77 17.53 25.98
CA ILE A 448 -9.15 17.02 26.04
C ILE A 448 -9.16 15.52 25.76
N GLU A 449 -9.84 14.79 26.64
CA GLU A 449 -10.21 13.39 26.47
C GLU A 449 -11.73 13.28 26.39
N LEU A 450 -12.23 12.59 25.37
CA LEU A 450 -13.63 12.56 24.99
C LEU A 450 -14.18 11.14 25.02
N THR A 451 -15.35 10.93 25.58
CA THR A 451 -16.03 9.64 25.50
C THR A 451 -17.54 9.79 25.35
N THR A 452 -18.16 8.89 24.59
CA THR A 452 -19.64 8.78 24.50
C THR A 452 -20.24 7.85 25.56
N ILE A 453 -19.42 7.28 26.44
CA ILE A 453 -19.86 6.30 27.45
C ILE A 453 -20.64 6.98 28.57
N LYS A 454 -21.93 6.63 28.70
CA LYS A 454 -22.82 7.14 29.76
C LYS A 454 -22.83 6.25 31.01
N ALA A 455 -22.51 4.95 30.89
CA ALA A 455 -22.61 4.00 31.99
C ALA A 455 -21.41 4.08 32.93
N LYS A 456 -21.67 4.27 34.24
CA LYS A 456 -20.68 4.52 35.30
C LYS A 456 -19.53 3.52 35.33
N SER A 457 -19.82 2.21 35.34
CA SER A 457 -18.81 1.16 35.44
C SER A 457 -17.99 1.03 34.16
N LEU A 458 -18.60 1.17 33.00
CA LEU A 458 -17.90 1.16 31.70
C LEU A 458 -17.01 2.37 31.55
N GLN A 459 -17.49 3.57 31.91
CA GLN A 459 -16.71 4.80 31.88
C GLN A 459 -15.48 4.68 32.80
N PHE A 460 -15.64 4.13 34.02
CA PHE A 460 -14.51 3.94 34.92
C PHE A 460 -13.49 2.92 34.39
N SER A 461 -13.95 1.80 33.82
CA SER A 461 -13.05 0.78 33.29
C SER A 461 -12.33 1.20 32.03
N ALA A 462 -12.94 2.03 31.19
CA ALA A 462 -12.33 2.54 29.97
C ALA A 462 -11.41 3.74 30.21
N GLU A 463 -11.87 4.70 31.02
CA GLU A 463 -11.25 6.04 31.10
C GLU A 463 -10.54 6.30 32.43
N GLY A 464 -10.82 5.54 33.47
CA GLY A 464 -10.38 5.83 34.84
C GLY A 464 -8.87 5.90 35.02
N SER A 465 -8.09 5.16 34.24
CA SER A 465 -6.63 5.21 34.24
C SER A 465 -6.04 5.82 32.97
N SER A 466 -6.69 5.65 31.82
CA SER A 466 -6.17 6.13 30.54
C SER A 466 -6.16 7.65 30.47
N VAL A 467 -7.23 8.32 30.85
CA VAL A 467 -7.34 9.80 30.85
C VAL A 467 -6.24 10.47 31.67
N PRO A 468 -6.04 10.15 32.98
CA PRO A 468 -4.94 10.71 33.74
C PRO A 468 -3.56 10.41 33.14
N ASP A 469 -3.35 9.21 32.58
CA ASP A 469 -2.08 8.83 31.99
C ASP A 469 -1.77 9.58 30.70
N HIS A 470 -2.74 9.79 29.80
CA HIS A 470 -2.55 10.55 28.57
C HIS A 470 -2.17 12.01 28.87
N ILE A 471 -2.89 12.67 29.79
CA ILE A 471 -2.63 14.06 30.18
C ILE A 471 -1.25 14.19 30.81
N ARG A 472 -0.89 13.27 31.73
CA ARG A 472 0.40 13.26 32.40
C ARG A 472 1.55 13.02 31.41
N LEU A 473 1.42 12.06 30.50
CA LEU A 473 2.44 11.75 29.50
C LEU A 473 2.65 12.94 28.56
N TYR A 474 1.59 13.58 28.12
CA TYR A 474 1.68 14.79 27.30
C TYR A 474 2.49 15.90 28.00
N GLN A 475 2.20 16.16 29.29
CA GLN A 475 2.97 17.15 30.08
C GLN A 475 4.45 16.77 30.20
N GLN A 476 4.74 15.47 30.44
CA GLN A 476 6.12 15.00 30.60
C GLN A 476 6.93 15.07 29.30
N GLU A 477 6.30 14.79 28.17
CA GLU A 477 6.96 14.80 26.86
C GLU A 477 7.20 16.21 26.34
N THR A 478 6.26 17.13 26.59
CA THR A 478 6.33 18.50 26.05
C THR A 478 6.93 19.51 27.02
N GLY A 479 6.81 19.28 28.31
CA GLY A 479 7.20 20.25 29.36
C GLY A 479 6.29 21.47 29.45
N ASN A 480 5.15 21.48 28.77
CA ASN A 480 4.22 22.59 28.71
C ASN A 480 3.41 22.73 30.01
N ASN A 481 2.81 23.91 30.23
CA ASN A 481 1.81 24.13 31.24
C ASN A 481 0.49 23.50 30.79
N VAL A 482 0.04 22.45 31.48
CA VAL A 482 -1.05 21.59 31.04
C VAL A 482 -2.22 21.59 32.01
N VAL A 483 -3.41 21.68 31.45
CA VAL A 483 -4.69 21.41 32.12
C VAL A 483 -5.40 20.27 31.38
N GLY A 484 -5.95 19.32 32.12
CA GLY A 484 -6.76 18.23 31.58
C GLY A 484 -8.25 18.56 31.57
N VAL A 485 -8.93 18.14 30.52
CA VAL A 485 -10.39 18.17 30.42
C VAL A 485 -10.89 16.80 30.04
N PHE A 486 -11.64 16.17 30.92
CA PHE A 486 -12.38 14.94 30.57
C PHE A 486 -13.84 15.32 30.29
N CYS A 487 -14.32 15.01 29.10
CA CYS A 487 -15.66 15.36 28.67
C CYS A 487 -16.48 14.11 28.27
N ALA A 488 -17.68 14.01 28.83
CA ALA A 488 -18.60 12.91 28.55
C ALA A 488 -20.06 13.38 28.67
N PRO A 489 -21.03 12.71 28.01
CA PRO A 489 -22.46 13.06 28.14
C PRO A 489 -23.02 12.92 29.56
N THR A 490 -22.32 12.20 30.43
CA THR A 490 -22.67 12.03 31.84
C THR A 490 -21.39 11.92 32.66
N ILE A 491 -21.25 12.79 33.66
CA ILE A 491 -20.13 12.78 34.61
C ILE A 491 -20.55 12.08 35.89
N HIS A 492 -19.70 11.17 36.37
CA HIS A 492 -19.93 10.40 37.59
C HIS A 492 -18.93 10.82 38.67
N GLU A 493 -19.39 11.43 39.74
CA GLU A 493 -18.59 11.98 40.84
C GLU A 493 -17.49 11.01 41.35
N ARG A 494 -17.82 9.71 41.52
CA ARG A 494 -16.83 8.72 41.93
C ARG A 494 -15.70 8.52 40.93
N ASN A 495 -16.03 8.55 39.62
CA ASN A 495 -15.03 8.39 38.56
C ASN A 495 -14.15 9.62 38.50
N THR A 496 -14.75 10.80 38.58
CA THR A 496 -14.07 12.10 38.67
C THR A 496 -13.08 12.17 39.81
N ALA A 497 -13.53 11.81 41.04
CA ALA A 497 -12.68 11.81 42.21
C ALA A 497 -11.47 10.89 42.07
N ALA A 498 -11.65 9.70 41.46
CA ALA A 498 -10.57 8.78 41.20
C ALA A 498 -9.55 9.33 40.20
N MET A 499 -10.01 9.88 39.05
CA MET A 499 -9.14 10.47 38.02
C MET A 499 -8.36 11.67 38.59
N LYS A 500 -9.03 12.61 39.29
CA LYS A 500 -8.40 13.75 39.95
C LYS A 500 -7.35 13.33 40.98
N SER A 501 -7.64 12.30 41.78
CA SER A 501 -6.69 11.74 42.74
C SER A 501 -5.44 11.14 42.06
N THR A 502 -5.60 10.52 40.90
CA THR A 502 -4.50 9.90 40.13
C THR A 502 -3.56 10.96 39.54
N ILE A 503 -4.08 12.09 39.06
CA ILE A 503 -3.30 13.13 38.38
C ILE A 503 -2.75 14.22 39.30
N ALA A 504 -3.39 14.43 40.44
CA ALA A 504 -3.01 15.49 41.41
C ALA A 504 -1.52 15.47 41.83
N PRO A 505 -0.85 14.31 42.06
CA PRO A 505 0.57 14.28 42.39
C PRO A 505 1.50 14.95 41.37
N TYR A 506 1.04 15.12 40.12
CA TYR A 506 1.80 15.72 39.04
C TYR A 506 1.58 17.23 38.89
N GLY A 507 0.73 17.81 39.77
CA GLY A 507 0.42 19.24 39.77
C GLY A 507 -0.46 19.69 38.59
N ILE A 508 -1.14 18.74 37.93
CA ILE A 508 -2.04 19.02 36.81
C ILE A 508 -3.47 19.14 37.34
N GLU A 509 -4.18 20.19 36.94
CA GLU A 509 -5.62 20.34 37.19
C GLU A 509 -6.40 19.52 36.16
N LEU A 510 -7.47 18.84 36.62
CA LEU A 510 -8.36 18.05 35.75
C LEU A 510 -9.81 18.50 35.95
N HIS A 511 -10.41 19.00 34.88
CA HIS A 511 -11.83 19.34 34.83
C HIS A 511 -12.60 18.17 34.19
N CYS A 512 -13.67 17.75 34.88
CA CYS A 512 -14.56 16.72 34.34
C CYS A 512 -15.92 17.38 34.08
N ILE A 513 -16.22 17.60 32.81
CA ILE A 513 -17.37 18.38 32.36
C ILE A 513 -18.23 17.58 31.38
N THR A 514 -19.50 17.97 31.27
CA THR A 514 -20.40 17.40 30.28
C THR A 514 -20.14 17.99 28.88
N ASP A 515 -20.60 17.26 27.84
CA ASP A 515 -20.63 17.80 26.47
C ASP A 515 -21.33 19.16 26.38
N LYS A 516 -22.39 19.37 27.16
CA LYS A 516 -23.12 20.66 27.21
C LYS A 516 -22.28 21.78 27.77
N GLU A 517 -21.61 21.53 28.89
CA GLU A 517 -20.72 22.51 29.52
C GLU A 517 -19.52 22.85 28.62
N LEU A 518 -18.93 21.86 27.96
CA LEU A 518 -17.86 22.08 26.97
C LEU A 518 -18.35 22.97 25.82
N VAL A 519 -19.48 22.59 25.21
CA VAL A 519 -20.08 23.34 24.10
C VAL A 519 -20.43 24.76 24.49
N GLU A 520 -21.05 24.96 25.67
CA GLU A 520 -21.37 26.29 26.19
C GLU A 520 -20.12 27.15 26.40
N LEU A 521 -19.04 26.58 26.94
CA LEU A 521 -17.76 27.26 27.08
C LEU A 521 -17.23 27.73 25.73
N LEU A 522 -17.16 26.82 24.74
CA LEU A 522 -16.62 27.12 23.41
C LEU A 522 -17.49 28.14 22.65
N LEU A 523 -18.82 28.08 22.79
CA LEU A 523 -19.74 29.03 22.17
C LEU A 523 -19.58 30.47 22.72
N THR A 524 -19.00 30.65 23.91
CA THR A 524 -18.75 32.01 24.42
C THR A 524 -17.76 32.80 23.57
N ARG A 525 -16.89 32.12 22.79
CA ARG A 525 -15.77 32.70 22.02
C ARG A 525 -14.87 33.61 22.90
N ASP A 526 -14.83 33.33 24.19
CA ASP A 526 -14.11 34.15 25.17
C ASP A 526 -12.83 33.45 25.62
N ARG A 527 -11.70 33.96 25.13
CA ARG A 527 -10.36 33.49 25.46
C ARG A 527 -10.10 33.49 27.00
N ASN A 528 -10.57 34.51 27.71
CA ASN A 528 -10.36 34.61 29.16
C ASN A 528 -11.11 33.51 29.92
N LYS A 529 -12.31 33.13 29.47
CA LYS A 529 -13.04 32.03 30.10
C LYS A 529 -12.34 30.70 29.90
N ILE A 530 -11.71 30.48 28.74
CA ILE A 530 -10.90 29.30 28.50
C ILE A 530 -9.67 29.27 29.40
N LEU A 531 -8.98 30.40 29.58
CA LEU A 531 -7.84 30.52 30.48
C LEU A 531 -8.20 30.28 31.95
N GLN A 532 -9.45 30.54 32.37
CA GLN A 532 -9.92 30.22 33.72
C GLN A 532 -9.90 28.72 34.05
N LEU A 533 -9.82 27.84 33.07
CA LEU A 533 -9.57 26.41 33.28
C LEU A 533 -8.25 26.16 34.03
N SER A 534 -7.28 27.07 33.95
CA SER A 534 -6.02 26.95 34.71
C SER A 534 -6.13 27.35 36.17
N GLU A 535 -7.22 28.03 36.57
CA GLU A 535 -7.43 28.46 37.92
C GLU A 535 -8.01 27.31 38.77
N LYS A 536 -7.42 27.06 39.94
CA LYS A 536 -7.92 26.04 40.87
C LYS A 536 -9.30 26.45 41.38
N GLY A 537 -10.33 25.79 40.94
CA GLY A 537 -11.70 26.05 41.38
C GLY A 537 -12.65 24.88 41.10
N ASP A 538 -13.52 24.58 42.07
CA ASP A 538 -14.62 23.67 41.91
C ASP A 538 -15.73 24.34 41.07
N GLY A 539 -15.74 24.01 39.78
CA GLY A 539 -16.89 24.29 38.93
C GLY A 539 -16.78 25.53 38.05
N ILE A 540 -16.81 25.30 36.76
CA ILE A 540 -17.16 26.32 35.76
C ILE A 540 -18.69 26.47 35.79
N TYR A 541 -19.18 27.63 36.09
CA TYR A 541 -20.59 28.02 35.95
C TYR A 541 -20.78 28.95 34.77
#